data_1a486548465fd7f1998043fa7d068bc3
#
_entry.id   1a486548465fd7f1998043fa7d068bc3
#
_cell.length_a   1.000
_cell.length_b   1.000
_cell.length_c   1.000
_cell.angle_alpha   90.00
_cell.angle_beta   90.00
_cell.angle_gamma   90.00
#
_symmetry.space_group_name_H-M   'P 1'
#
loop_
_entity.id
_entity.type
_entity.pdbx_description
1 polymer ?
#
loop_
_entity_poly.entity_id
_entity_poly.type
_entity_poly.pdbx_seq_one_letter_code
_entity_poly.pdbx_strand_id
1 'polypeptide(L)'
;MKRIILRKDSYYDSVFLMLISSDIKKMEGISEAVVAMGTEMNLDLLNDMGMSGPELEGATANDLIIAVEAADEQTIAAAETTVDEKLREKASDGDGVGWRPGSAAAAYEAIPDSNMVLISVPGQYAAREARKALQADKHVMMFSDNVSLEDEVALKKLAKQRGLLMMGADCGTAIINGKPLCFANVVPRGPVGIISAAGTGLQEVSTLVARAGSGVSQGIGTGGRDLKSEDVGGITTLMAAEALAADPQTTVIAVISKPPAPSVADTVIATLKKAGKPVVVHLIGITPEKRVDGNINYAANLEEVARMAAALAAGESYHPRIFDADDDVIDSIVERETEGISSQQKYLRGYFTGGTLTDESVFILDSQLGGIHSLDPVDPANQLTDPQKSEGHTIVDLGEDVFTVGRPHPMIDPSIRTERMEQEAHDPEVAVVLLDCVIGYGSHTDPAGAMVPAIKTMKAAAEKRGGYLAVVAGVTGTEGDVQNLSAQRKTLESAGVVVMPSNHQAAQLTGRIMAKLAAR
;
A
#
# COMPACT_ATOMS: atom_id res chain seq x y z
N MET A 1 -2.14 -11.79 -34.40
CA MET A 1 -2.24 -10.56 -35.25
C MET A 1 -2.17 -9.38 -34.33
N LYS A 2 -1.49 -8.29 -34.76
CA LYS A 2 -1.38 -7.06 -33.97
C LYS A 2 -2.17 -5.94 -34.58
N ARG A 3 -2.84 -5.13 -33.78
CA ARG A 3 -3.51 -3.88 -34.19
C ARG A 3 -3.21 -2.78 -33.19
N ILE A 4 -2.86 -1.60 -33.73
CA ILE A 4 -2.59 -0.40 -32.95
C ILE A 4 -3.53 0.69 -33.45
N ILE A 5 -4.22 1.36 -32.52
CA ILE A 5 -5.14 2.45 -32.80
C ILE A 5 -4.72 3.65 -31.97
N LEU A 6 -4.56 4.78 -32.61
CA LEU A 6 -4.31 6.07 -31.96
C LEU A 6 -5.56 6.95 -32.07
N ARG A 7 -6.10 7.37 -30.93
CA ARG A 7 -7.22 8.32 -30.85
C ARG A 7 -6.71 9.65 -30.34
N LYS A 8 -6.68 10.64 -31.23
CA LYS A 8 -6.17 11.99 -30.93
C LYS A 8 -7.07 12.69 -29.92
N ASP A 9 -6.43 13.50 -29.05
CA ASP A 9 -7.08 14.38 -28.08
C ASP A 9 -8.14 13.67 -27.19
N SER A 10 -7.90 12.40 -26.87
CA SER A 10 -8.82 11.55 -26.10
C SER A 10 -8.18 11.19 -24.75
N TYR A 11 -8.26 12.09 -23.78
CA TYR A 11 -7.68 11.91 -22.47
C TYR A 11 -8.58 11.10 -21.53
N TYR A 12 -8.00 10.09 -20.89
CA TYR A 12 -8.61 9.29 -19.82
C TYR A 12 -7.62 9.11 -18.66
N ASP A 13 -8.15 8.77 -17.50
CA ASP A 13 -7.38 8.43 -16.32
C ASP A 13 -6.56 7.15 -16.53
N SER A 14 -5.27 7.18 -16.17
CA SER A 14 -4.35 6.07 -16.42
C SER A 14 -4.75 4.77 -15.71
N VAL A 15 -5.22 4.85 -14.46
CA VAL A 15 -5.65 3.67 -13.70
C VAL A 15 -6.86 3.02 -14.38
N PHE A 16 -7.80 3.84 -14.83
CA PHE A 16 -8.96 3.35 -15.58
C PHE A 16 -8.56 2.65 -16.87
N LEU A 17 -7.62 3.22 -17.64
CA LEU A 17 -7.11 2.59 -18.87
C LEU A 17 -6.37 1.28 -18.59
N MET A 18 -5.60 1.23 -17.50
CA MET A 18 -4.91 0.01 -17.08
C MET A 18 -5.90 -1.10 -16.68
N LEU A 19 -7.01 -0.77 -16.02
CA LEU A 19 -8.08 -1.73 -15.73
C LEU A 19 -8.72 -2.26 -17.02
N ILE A 20 -8.98 -1.40 -18.01
CA ILE A 20 -9.44 -1.83 -19.33
C ILE A 20 -8.43 -2.77 -19.97
N SER A 21 -7.13 -2.45 -19.95
CA SER A 21 -6.07 -3.33 -20.47
C SER A 21 -6.11 -4.70 -19.82
N SER A 22 -6.21 -4.75 -18.49
CA SER A 22 -6.31 -6.01 -17.71
C SER A 22 -7.54 -6.83 -18.10
N ASP A 23 -8.68 -6.19 -18.31
CA ASP A 23 -9.91 -6.90 -18.69
C ASP A 23 -9.86 -7.44 -20.11
N ILE A 24 -9.27 -6.68 -21.05
CA ILE A 24 -9.06 -7.13 -22.42
C ILE A 24 -8.11 -8.34 -22.47
N LYS A 25 -7.03 -8.33 -21.66
CA LYS A 25 -6.09 -9.46 -21.58
C LYS A 25 -6.75 -10.77 -21.13
N LYS A 26 -7.84 -10.71 -20.35
CA LYS A 26 -8.59 -11.90 -19.88
C LYS A 26 -9.52 -12.49 -20.95
N MET A 27 -9.72 -11.81 -22.08
CA MET A 27 -10.58 -12.31 -23.15
C MET A 27 -9.91 -13.49 -23.88
N GLU A 28 -10.70 -14.51 -24.21
CA GLU A 28 -10.21 -15.68 -24.93
C GLU A 28 -9.64 -15.29 -26.31
N GLY A 29 -8.43 -15.74 -26.61
CA GLY A 29 -7.75 -15.45 -27.88
C GLY A 29 -6.92 -14.17 -27.91
N ILE A 30 -6.88 -13.38 -26.82
CA ILE A 30 -5.96 -12.23 -26.67
C ILE A 30 -4.65 -12.74 -26.09
N SER A 31 -3.54 -12.41 -26.72
CA SER A 31 -2.20 -12.69 -26.21
C SER A 31 -1.59 -11.49 -25.48
N GLU A 32 -1.91 -10.27 -25.92
CA GLU A 32 -1.46 -9.04 -25.25
C GLU A 32 -2.41 -7.88 -25.56
N ALA A 33 -2.59 -6.97 -24.59
CA ALA A 33 -3.38 -5.75 -24.77
C ALA A 33 -2.86 -4.61 -23.89
N VAL A 34 -2.74 -3.43 -24.48
CA VAL A 34 -2.38 -2.19 -23.80
C VAL A 34 -3.35 -1.09 -24.22
N VAL A 35 -4.04 -0.51 -23.27
CA VAL A 35 -4.86 0.69 -23.45
C VAL A 35 -4.27 1.77 -22.55
N ALA A 36 -3.64 2.78 -23.12
CA ALA A 36 -2.85 3.76 -22.39
C ALA A 36 -2.86 5.13 -23.06
N MET A 37 -2.47 6.16 -22.32
CA MET A 37 -2.18 7.48 -22.89
C MET A 37 -0.85 7.47 -23.63
N GLY A 38 -0.70 8.26 -24.70
CA GLY A 38 0.50 8.36 -25.54
C GLY A 38 1.65 9.12 -24.87
N THR A 39 1.95 8.83 -23.60
CA THR A 39 3.11 9.37 -22.90
C THR A 39 4.39 8.71 -23.39
N GLU A 40 5.53 9.40 -23.27
CA GLU A 40 6.84 8.87 -23.66
C GLU A 40 7.12 7.50 -23.01
N MET A 41 6.85 7.36 -21.71
CA MET A 41 7.00 6.10 -20.98
C MET A 41 6.12 4.98 -21.56
N ASN A 42 4.87 5.26 -21.93
CA ASN A 42 3.98 4.25 -22.50
C ASN A 42 4.37 3.88 -23.93
N LEU A 43 4.93 4.83 -24.69
CA LEU A 43 5.49 4.54 -26.02
C LEU A 43 6.73 3.65 -25.94
N ASP A 44 7.61 3.89 -24.96
CA ASP A 44 8.78 3.05 -24.69
C ASP A 44 8.34 1.63 -24.29
N LEU A 45 7.38 1.52 -23.38
CA LEU A 45 6.80 0.23 -22.97
C LEU A 45 6.22 -0.55 -24.16
N LEU A 46 5.45 0.11 -25.02
CA LEU A 46 4.91 -0.51 -26.23
C LEU A 46 6.01 -0.98 -27.18
N ASN A 47 7.09 -0.22 -27.30
CA ASN A 47 8.24 -0.59 -28.10
C ASN A 47 8.96 -1.83 -27.53
N ASP A 48 9.17 -1.90 -26.24
CA ASP A 48 9.79 -3.03 -25.54
C ASP A 48 8.94 -4.31 -25.68
N MET A 49 7.62 -4.17 -25.68
CA MET A 49 6.67 -5.26 -25.92
C MET A 49 6.54 -5.64 -27.40
N GLY A 50 7.25 -4.95 -28.31
CA GLY A 50 7.13 -5.16 -29.75
C GLY A 50 5.77 -4.77 -30.33
N MET A 51 5.03 -3.89 -29.66
CA MET A 51 3.72 -3.36 -30.06
C MET A 51 3.85 -1.91 -30.56
N SER A 52 4.94 -1.56 -31.21
CA SER A 52 5.16 -0.28 -31.87
C SER A 52 4.85 -0.34 -33.37
N GLY A 53 4.47 0.80 -33.94
CA GLY A 53 4.17 0.92 -35.36
C GLY A 53 4.09 2.37 -35.83
N PRO A 54 4.00 2.61 -37.14
CA PRO A 54 3.89 3.95 -37.72
C PRO A 54 2.64 4.72 -37.25
N GLU A 55 1.63 4.00 -36.75
CA GLU A 55 0.42 4.58 -36.18
C GLU A 55 0.70 5.45 -34.94
N LEU A 56 1.81 5.19 -34.24
CA LEU A 56 2.22 5.91 -33.05
C LEU A 56 3.10 7.13 -33.35
N GLU A 57 3.47 7.36 -34.62
CA GLU A 57 4.26 8.55 -34.99
C GLU A 57 3.49 9.83 -34.66
N GLY A 58 4.12 10.70 -33.85
CA GLY A 58 3.52 11.96 -33.41
C GLY A 58 2.39 11.78 -32.40
N ALA A 59 2.33 10.67 -31.69
CA ALA A 59 1.48 10.51 -30.52
C ALA A 59 1.94 11.46 -29.41
N THR A 60 0.98 11.99 -28.67
CA THR A 60 1.18 12.92 -27.56
C THR A 60 0.55 12.37 -26.29
N ALA A 61 0.92 12.92 -25.14
CA ALA A 61 0.35 12.53 -23.84
C ALA A 61 -1.17 12.75 -23.73
N ASN A 62 -1.80 13.44 -24.69
CA ASN A 62 -3.25 13.65 -24.74
C ASN A 62 -3.97 12.62 -25.64
N ASP A 63 -3.23 11.76 -26.31
CA ASP A 63 -3.78 10.78 -27.24
C ASP A 63 -3.94 9.43 -26.56
N LEU A 64 -5.06 8.73 -26.82
CA LEU A 64 -5.30 7.38 -26.34
C LEU A 64 -4.74 6.38 -27.33
N ILE A 65 -3.96 5.43 -26.83
CA ILE A 65 -3.44 4.28 -27.60
C ILE A 65 -4.20 3.04 -27.18
N ILE A 66 -4.65 2.25 -28.16
CA ILE A 66 -5.20 0.91 -27.99
C ILE A 66 -4.34 -0.03 -28.82
N ALA A 67 -3.56 -0.88 -28.19
CA ALA A 67 -2.71 -1.85 -28.84
C ALA A 67 -3.12 -3.26 -28.40
N VAL A 68 -3.48 -4.13 -29.36
CA VAL A 68 -3.99 -5.48 -29.07
C VAL A 68 -3.27 -6.49 -29.95
N GLU A 69 -2.84 -7.59 -29.36
CA GLU A 69 -2.36 -8.79 -30.07
C GLU A 69 -3.29 -9.96 -29.78
N ALA A 70 -3.85 -10.54 -30.84
CA ALA A 70 -4.83 -11.61 -30.74
C ALA A 70 -4.66 -12.70 -31.81
N ALA A 71 -5.38 -13.80 -31.63
CA ALA A 71 -5.34 -14.94 -32.54
C ALA A 71 -5.86 -14.59 -33.93
N ASP A 72 -6.93 -13.79 -34.01
CA ASP A 72 -7.62 -13.45 -35.26
C ASP A 72 -8.25 -12.05 -35.24
N GLU A 73 -8.72 -11.59 -36.39
CA GLU A 73 -9.34 -10.29 -36.60
C GLU A 73 -10.66 -10.12 -35.85
N GLN A 74 -11.42 -11.19 -35.67
CA GLN A 74 -12.70 -11.13 -34.95
C GLN A 74 -12.49 -10.88 -33.48
N THR A 75 -11.48 -11.49 -32.87
CA THR A 75 -11.07 -11.29 -31.50
C THR A 75 -10.58 -9.85 -31.26
N ILE A 76 -9.81 -9.28 -32.21
CA ILE A 76 -9.40 -7.87 -32.15
C ILE A 76 -10.62 -6.94 -32.16
N ALA A 77 -11.56 -7.16 -33.06
CA ALA A 77 -12.77 -6.34 -33.16
C ALA A 77 -13.65 -6.44 -31.92
N ALA A 78 -13.72 -7.61 -31.30
CA ALA A 78 -14.40 -7.79 -30.02
C ALA A 78 -13.72 -7.01 -28.88
N ALA A 79 -12.38 -7.05 -28.82
CA ALA A 79 -11.60 -6.27 -27.87
C ALA A 79 -11.84 -4.75 -28.04
N GLU A 80 -11.80 -4.25 -29.27
CA GLU A 80 -12.08 -2.84 -29.59
C GLU A 80 -13.49 -2.43 -29.15
N THR A 81 -14.48 -3.28 -29.38
CA THR A 81 -15.87 -3.05 -28.96
C THR A 81 -15.95 -2.96 -27.44
N THR A 82 -15.30 -3.87 -26.72
CA THR A 82 -15.25 -3.87 -25.26
C THR A 82 -14.57 -2.62 -24.71
N VAL A 83 -13.47 -2.17 -25.31
CA VAL A 83 -12.83 -0.89 -24.95
C VAL A 83 -13.83 0.25 -25.11
N ASP A 84 -14.52 0.33 -26.26
CA ASP A 84 -15.49 1.39 -26.53
C ASP A 84 -16.68 1.40 -25.57
N GLU A 85 -17.18 0.22 -25.21
CA GLU A 85 -18.25 0.09 -24.22
C GLU A 85 -17.82 0.61 -22.86
N LYS A 86 -16.66 0.18 -22.35
CA LYS A 86 -16.12 0.63 -21.07
C LYS A 86 -15.82 2.13 -21.04
N LEU A 87 -15.29 2.68 -22.13
CA LEU A 87 -15.07 4.13 -22.26
C LEU A 87 -16.39 4.91 -22.23
N ARG A 88 -17.46 4.37 -22.83
CA ARG A 88 -18.81 4.99 -22.80
C ARG A 88 -19.49 4.86 -21.44
N GLU A 89 -19.37 3.73 -20.77
CA GLU A 89 -19.91 3.55 -19.42
C GLU A 89 -19.34 4.62 -18.47
N LYS A 90 -18.03 4.84 -18.49
CA LYS A 90 -17.41 5.92 -17.70
C LYS A 90 -17.88 7.31 -18.13
N ALA A 91 -18.12 7.52 -19.41
CA ALA A 91 -18.66 8.80 -19.89
C ALA A 91 -20.10 9.02 -19.39
N SER A 92 -20.93 7.97 -19.29
CA SER A 92 -22.30 8.05 -18.77
C SER A 92 -22.37 8.21 -17.24
N ASP A 93 -21.46 7.61 -16.49
CA ASP A 93 -21.33 7.85 -15.04
C ASP A 93 -20.83 9.27 -14.73
N GLY A 94 -20.28 9.95 -15.72
CA GLY A 94 -19.80 11.34 -15.64
C GLY A 94 -20.84 12.43 -15.96
N ASP A 95 -22.06 12.08 -16.38
CA ASP A 95 -23.10 13.05 -16.78
C ASP A 95 -23.76 13.83 -15.63
N GLY A 96 -23.28 13.64 -14.40
CA GLY A 96 -23.50 14.59 -13.29
C GLY A 96 -22.47 15.71 -13.24
N VAL A 97 -21.60 15.82 -14.22
CA VAL A 97 -20.45 16.73 -14.20
C VAL A 97 -20.87 18.11 -14.66
N GLY A 98 -21.09 18.93 -13.69
CA GLY A 98 -20.94 20.36 -13.83
C GLY A 98 -19.57 20.72 -14.45
N TRP A 99 -19.45 21.96 -14.84
CA TRP A 99 -18.28 22.59 -15.42
C TRP A 99 -16.91 22.04 -14.89
N ARG A 100 -16.04 21.65 -15.81
CA ARG A 100 -14.67 21.23 -15.51
C ARG A 100 -13.72 22.38 -15.82
N PRO A 101 -13.00 22.90 -14.81
CA PRO A 101 -12.03 23.97 -15.04
C PRO A 101 -10.89 23.49 -15.93
N GLY A 102 -10.52 24.29 -16.94
CA GLY A 102 -9.44 23.98 -17.86
C GLY A 102 -8.02 24.15 -17.27
N SER A 103 -7.92 24.61 -16.01
CA SER A 103 -6.65 24.77 -15.28
C SER A 103 -6.86 24.77 -13.78
N ALA A 104 -5.78 24.49 -13.02
CA ALA A 104 -5.81 24.58 -11.55
C ALA A 104 -6.19 26.01 -11.08
N ALA A 105 -5.70 27.06 -11.74
CA ALA A 105 -6.07 28.43 -11.40
C ALA A 105 -7.58 28.69 -11.55
N ALA A 106 -8.19 28.24 -12.65
CA ALA A 106 -9.62 28.34 -12.86
C ALA A 106 -10.43 27.53 -11.82
N ALA A 107 -9.87 26.37 -11.37
CA ALA A 107 -10.48 25.58 -10.29
C ALA A 107 -10.44 26.34 -8.96
N TYR A 108 -9.33 27.02 -8.64
CA TYR A 108 -9.21 27.79 -7.38
C TYR A 108 -10.15 28.98 -7.36
N GLU A 109 -10.35 29.64 -8.51
CA GLU A 109 -11.34 30.73 -8.65
C GLU A 109 -12.78 30.23 -8.47
N ALA A 110 -13.09 29.04 -9.00
CA ALA A 110 -14.41 28.44 -8.92
C ALA A 110 -14.77 27.92 -7.53
N ILE A 111 -13.76 27.46 -6.78
CA ILE A 111 -13.93 26.90 -5.43
C ILE A 111 -12.99 27.66 -4.48
N PRO A 112 -13.26 28.95 -4.19
CA PRO A 112 -12.38 29.80 -3.41
C PRO A 112 -12.16 29.30 -1.98
N ASP A 113 -13.16 28.63 -1.40
CA ASP A 113 -13.11 28.05 -0.05
C ASP A 113 -12.32 26.76 0.04
N SER A 114 -11.86 26.20 -1.08
CA SER A 114 -10.98 25.04 -1.04
C SER A 114 -9.67 25.41 -0.35
N ASN A 115 -9.20 24.55 0.55
CA ASN A 115 -7.94 24.76 1.28
C ASN A 115 -6.89 23.66 1.02
N MET A 116 -7.24 22.64 0.24
CA MET A 116 -6.36 21.52 -0.08
C MET A 116 -6.46 21.15 -1.57
N VAL A 117 -5.33 20.75 -2.12
CA VAL A 117 -5.21 20.19 -3.47
C VAL A 117 -4.64 18.77 -3.37
N LEU A 118 -5.36 17.80 -3.94
CA LEU A 118 -4.88 16.43 -4.11
C LEU A 118 -4.29 16.31 -5.52
N ILE A 119 -3.05 15.84 -5.59
CA ILE A 119 -2.28 15.71 -6.83
C ILE A 119 -2.01 14.25 -7.10
N SER A 120 -2.47 13.77 -8.27
CA SER A 120 -2.34 12.38 -8.72
C SER A 120 -2.01 12.32 -10.22
N VAL A 121 -1.14 13.24 -10.67
CA VAL A 121 -0.60 13.26 -12.04
C VAL A 121 0.77 12.58 -12.06
N PRO A 122 1.31 12.18 -13.23
CA PRO A 122 2.66 11.63 -13.33
C PRO A 122 3.70 12.55 -12.66
N GLY A 123 4.65 11.95 -11.92
CA GLY A 123 5.59 12.66 -11.03
C GLY A 123 6.31 13.85 -11.66
N GLN A 124 6.68 13.73 -12.94
CA GLN A 124 7.32 14.82 -13.71
C GLN A 124 6.47 16.10 -13.81
N TYR A 125 5.15 16.03 -13.64
CA TYR A 125 4.24 17.18 -13.65
C TYR A 125 3.80 17.61 -12.25
N ALA A 126 3.89 16.70 -11.27
CA ALA A 126 3.35 16.88 -9.93
C ALA A 126 3.98 18.07 -9.19
N ALA A 127 5.30 18.22 -9.29
CA ALA A 127 6.02 19.32 -8.63
C ALA A 127 5.54 20.71 -9.08
N ARG A 128 5.25 20.87 -10.38
CA ARG A 128 4.72 22.14 -10.94
C ARG A 128 3.34 22.45 -10.37
N GLU A 129 2.46 21.47 -10.31
CA GLU A 129 1.09 21.66 -9.81
C GLU A 129 1.09 21.91 -8.29
N ALA A 130 1.94 21.21 -7.53
CA ALA A 130 2.12 21.45 -6.10
C ALA A 130 2.61 22.89 -5.82
N ARG A 131 3.57 23.37 -6.60
CA ARG A 131 4.08 24.74 -6.48
C ARG A 131 2.98 25.77 -6.68
N LYS A 132 2.12 25.59 -7.70
CA LYS A 132 0.95 26.46 -7.96
C LYS A 132 -0.03 26.42 -6.78
N ALA A 133 -0.33 25.23 -6.24
CA ALA A 133 -1.24 25.07 -5.11
C ALA A 133 -0.70 25.80 -3.86
N LEU A 134 0.56 25.59 -3.51
CA LEU A 134 1.21 26.27 -2.39
C LEU A 134 1.24 27.77 -2.56
N GLN A 135 1.51 28.27 -3.80
CA GLN A 135 1.47 29.70 -4.12
C GLN A 135 0.07 30.32 -4.00
N ALA A 136 -0.97 29.50 -4.18
CA ALA A 136 -2.37 29.89 -4.00
C ALA A 136 -2.90 29.62 -2.56
N ASP A 137 -2.01 29.51 -1.57
CA ASP A 137 -2.32 29.28 -0.17
C ASP A 137 -3.16 28.01 0.10
N LYS A 138 -2.90 26.95 -0.67
CA LYS A 138 -3.56 25.65 -0.50
C LYS A 138 -2.58 24.63 0.10
N HIS A 139 -3.04 23.81 1.05
CA HIS A 139 -2.34 22.60 1.46
C HIS A 139 -2.24 21.63 0.29
N VAL A 140 -1.24 20.78 0.28
CA VAL A 140 -1.05 19.79 -0.78
C VAL A 140 -1.04 18.37 -0.18
N MET A 141 -1.80 17.47 -0.79
CA MET A 141 -1.59 16.03 -0.71
C MET A 141 -1.11 15.53 -2.06
N MET A 142 0.16 15.13 -2.15
CA MET A 142 0.76 14.62 -3.36
C MET A 142 0.79 13.09 -3.30
N PHE A 143 -0.21 12.48 -3.95
CA PHE A 143 -0.28 11.03 -4.14
C PHE A 143 0.78 10.55 -5.14
N SER A 144 1.12 11.40 -6.11
CA SER A 144 2.12 11.08 -7.14
C SER A 144 3.45 10.66 -6.53
N ASP A 145 3.97 9.57 -7.02
CA ASP A 145 5.33 9.06 -6.86
C ASP A 145 6.29 9.63 -7.92
N ASN A 146 7.52 9.11 -8.02
CA ASN A 146 8.51 9.48 -9.05
C ASN A 146 8.76 11.00 -9.19
N VAL A 147 8.62 11.74 -8.10
CA VAL A 147 9.01 13.16 -7.98
C VAL A 147 10.48 13.24 -7.56
N SER A 148 11.25 14.13 -8.17
CA SER A 148 12.67 14.27 -7.81
C SER A 148 12.84 14.70 -6.35
N LEU A 149 13.93 14.24 -5.71
CA LEU A 149 14.25 14.64 -4.33
C LEU A 149 14.41 16.15 -4.22
N GLU A 150 15.04 16.77 -5.21
CA GLU A 150 15.25 18.22 -5.26
C GLU A 150 13.93 18.98 -5.25
N ASP A 151 12.95 18.55 -6.08
CA ASP A 151 11.63 19.17 -6.11
C ASP A 151 10.87 18.96 -4.79
N GLU A 152 10.91 17.76 -4.21
CA GLU A 152 10.28 17.50 -2.91
C GLU A 152 10.82 18.41 -1.82
N VAL A 153 12.16 18.52 -1.72
CA VAL A 153 12.84 19.41 -0.76
C VAL A 153 12.42 20.86 -0.96
N ALA A 154 12.42 21.33 -2.22
CA ALA A 154 12.04 22.70 -2.54
C ALA A 154 10.57 23.00 -2.20
N LEU A 155 9.66 22.05 -2.49
CA LEU A 155 8.22 22.19 -2.19
C LEU A 155 7.93 22.16 -0.70
N LYS A 156 8.54 21.26 0.06
CA LYS A 156 8.35 21.18 1.52
C LYS A 156 8.90 22.43 2.22
N LYS A 157 10.04 22.95 1.77
CA LYS A 157 10.57 24.23 2.26
C LYS A 157 9.62 25.40 1.94
N LEU A 158 9.06 25.45 0.73
CA LEU A 158 8.05 26.45 0.37
C LEU A 158 6.79 26.32 1.23
N ALA A 159 6.28 25.11 1.41
CA ALA A 159 5.13 24.84 2.26
C ALA A 159 5.36 25.33 3.70
N LYS A 160 6.51 24.99 4.30
CA LYS A 160 6.91 25.45 5.64
C LYS A 160 6.95 26.97 5.74
N GLN A 161 7.55 27.65 4.74
CA GLN A 161 7.62 29.13 4.71
C GLN A 161 6.24 29.78 4.69
N ARG A 162 5.25 29.12 4.09
CA ARG A 162 3.87 29.61 3.98
C ARG A 162 2.94 29.09 5.09
N GLY A 163 3.42 28.27 6.01
CA GLY A 163 2.60 27.65 7.06
C GLY A 163 1.60 26.63 6.50
N LEU A 164 1.90 25.99 5.38
CA LEU A 164 1.06 25.00 4.71
C LEU A 164 1.63 23.59 4.85
N LEU A 165 0.77 22.57 4.95
CA LEU A 165 1.20 21.16 4.90
C LEU A 165 1.40 20.73 3.44
N MET A 166 2.53 20.08 3.19
CA MET A 166 2.83 19.34 1.98
C MET A 166 2.96 17.85 2.34
N MET A 167 1.90 17.08 2.18
CA MET A 167 1.87 15.63 2.38
C MET A 167 2.39 14.93 1.13
N GLY A 168 3.46 14.14 1.25
CA GLY A 168 4.15 13.50 0.10
C GLY A 168 5.41 14.29 -0.32
N ALA A 169 6.07 13.94 -1.46
CA ALA A 169 5.60 13.01 -2.52
C ALA A 169 5.35 11.57 -2.00
N ASP A 170 4.65 10.77 -2.82
CA ASP A 170 4.28 9.40 -2.48
C ASP A 170 3.47 9.33 -1.15
N CYS A 171 2.47 10.19 -1.01
CA CYS A 171 1.54 10.14 0.11
C CYS A 171 0.29 9.35 -0.28
N GLY A 172 0.29 8.05 -0.03
CA GLY A 172 -0.81 7.15 -0.38
C GLY A 172 -2.05 7.30 0.50
N THR A 173 -1.91 7.82 1.73
CA THR A 173 -2.96 7.80 2.75
C THR A 173 -2.98 9.07 3.59
N ALA A 174 -4.17 9.64 3.77
CA ALA A 174 -4.42 10.64 4.81
C ALA A 174 -5.86 10.55 5.32
N ILE A 175 -6.10 11.03 6.55
CA ILE A 175 -7.43 11.19 7.15
C ILE A 175 -7.48 12.59 7.74
N ILE A 176 -8.17 13.52 7.08
CA ILE A 176 -8.24 14.91 7.50
C ILE A 176 -9.65 15.25 7.96
N ASN A 177 -9.77 15.67 9.22
CA ASN A 177 -11.05 15.95 9.86
C ASN A 177 -12.08 14.80 9.70
N GLY A 178 -11.62 13.54 9.81
CA GLY A 178 -12.43 12.34 9.65
C GLY A 178 -12.82 12.03 8.20
N LYS A 179 -12.21 12.70 7.22
CA LYS A 179 -12.39 12.40 5.80
C LYS A 179 -11.20 11.60 5.29
N PRO A 180 -11.43 10.36 4.84
CA PRO A 180 -10.39 9.54 4.23
C PRO A 180 -10.02 10.10 2.85
N LEU A 181 -8.73 10.08 2.53
CA LEU A 181 -8.18 10.53 1.25
C LEU A 181 -7.28 9.44 0.68
N CYS A 182 -7.41 9.16 -0.61
CA CYS A 182 -6.70 8.13 -1.37
C CYS A 182 -6.91 6.72 -0.76
N PHE A 183 -5.85 5.93 -0.54
CA PHE A 183 -5.95 4.63 0.12
C PHE A 183 -6.18 4.83 1.62
N ALA A 184 -7.41 4.82 2.05
CA ALA A 184 -7.74 5.06 3.45
C ALA A 184 -9.00 4.29 3.88
N ASN A 185 -9.19 4.14 5.18
CA ASN A 185 -10.25 3.35 5.75
C ASN A 185 -11.33 4.22 6.39
N VAL A 186 -12.53 3.67 6.52
CA VAL A 186 -13.60 4.28 7.29
C VAL A 186 -13.35 4.02 8.77
N VAL A 187 -12.87 5.04 9.47
CA VAL A 187 -12.62 4.96 10.92
C VAL A 187 -13.41 6.02 11.67
N PRO A 188 -13.83 5.77 12.92
CA PRO A 188 -14.53 6.77 13.71
C PRO A 188 -13.60 7.95 14.02
N ARG A 189 -14.18 9.14 14.10
CA ARG A 189 -13.46 10.30 14.60
C ARG A 189 -13.22 10.16 16.11
N GLY A 190 -12.01 10.48 16.55
CA GLY A 190 -11.63 10.30 17.95
C GLY A 190 -10.35 11.02 18.32
N PRO A 191 -9.75 10.70 19.46
CA PRO A 191 -8.69 11.51 20.09
C PRO A 191 -7.28 11.21 19.59
N VAL A 192 -7.06 10.21 18.72
CA VAL A 192 -5.72 9.82 18.30
C VAL A 192 -5.32 10.55 17.01
N GLY A 193 -4.28 11.38 17.08
CA GLY A 193 -3.64 11.96 15.89
C GLY A 193 -2.51 11.05 15.41
N ILE A 194 -2.45 10.73 14.13
CA ILE A 194 -1.44 9.82 13.56
C ILE A 194 -0.59 10.58 12.55
N ILE A 195 0.73 10.45 12.64
CA ILE A 195 1.70 10.92 11.65
C ILE A 195 2.40 9.68 11.11
N SER A 196 2.39 9.50 9.80
CA SER A 196 3.01 8.32 9.19
C SER A 196 3.77 8.67 7.91
N ALA A 197 5.02 8.22 7.86
CA ALA A 197 5.82 8.25 6.62
C ALA A 197 5.48 7.07 5.68
N ALA A 198 4.43 6.30 6.01
CA ALA A 198 4.06 5.09 5.28
C ALA A 198 2.54 4.96 5.16
N GLY A 199 2.02 4.74 3.94
CA GLY A 199 0.58 4.67 3.67
C GLY A 199 -0.10 3.50 4.40
N THR A 200 0.33 2.27 4.14
CA THR A 200 -0.26 1.07 4.75
C THR A 200 -0.01 0.97 6.25
N GLY A 201 1.06 1.58 6.76
CA GLY A 201 1.26 1.74 8.21
C GLY A 201 0.18 2.63 8.84
N LEU A 202 -0.19 3.74 8.18
CA LEU A 202 -1.29 4.59 8.64
C LEU A 202 -2.63 3.86 8.56
N GLN A 203 -2.89 3.08 7.51
CA GLN A 203 -4.09 2.26 7.39
C GLN A 203 -4.17 1.22 8.52
N GLU A 204 -3.13 0.44 8.74
CA GLU A 204 -3.10 -0.59 9.80
C GLU A 204 -3.34 0.03 11.18
N VAL A 205 -2.57 1.06 11.54
CA VAL A 205 -2.72 1.69 12.86
C VAL A 205 -4.07 2.36 13.03
N SER A 206 -4.60 3.08 12.03
CA SER A 206 -5.91 3.74 12.13
C SER A 206 -7.05 2.73 12.30
N THR A 207 -7.01 1.62 11.56
CA THR A 207 -8.02 0.56 11.66
C THR A 207 -7.93 -0.20 12.99
N LEU A 208 -6.73 -0.47 13.49
CA LEU A 208 -6.51 -1.09 14.79
C LEU A 208 -6.91 -0.17 15.95
N VAL A 209 -6.69 1.15 15.86
CA VAL A 209 -7.20 2.15 16.80
C VAL A 209 -8.73 2.11 16.84
N ALA A 210 -9.39 2.06 15.68
CA ALA A 210 -10.84 1.94 15.59
C ALA A 210 -11.36 0.63 16.21
N ARG A 211 -10.68 -0.49 15.94
CA ARG A 211 -11.03 -1.82 16.49
C ARG A 211 -10.74 -1.92 17.99
N ALA A 212 -9.82 -1.12 18.53
CA ALA A 212 -9.61 -0.96 19.97
C ALA A 212 -10.65 -0.05 20.65
N GLY A 213 -11.72 0.37 19.94
CA GLY A 213 -12.80 1.17 20.49
C GLY A 213 -12.51 2.67 20.59
N SER A 214 -11.44 3.14 19.94
CA SER A 214 -11.08 4.57 19.88
C SER A 214 -11.34 5.13 18.48
N GLY A 215 -10.76 6.26 18.12
CA GLY A 215 -10.90 6.88 16.81
C GLY A 215 -9.75 7.82 16.48
N VAL A 216 -9.75 8.31 15.25
CA VAL A 216 -8.68 9.14 14.69
C VAL A 216 -9.16 10.60 14.55
N SER A 217 -8.38 11.55 15.13
CA SER A 217 -8.62 12.98 14.93
C SER A 217 -8.14 13.42 13.56
N GLN A 218 -6.88 13.14 13.27
CA GLN A 218 -6.20 13.40 12.02
C GLN A 218 -5.23 12.24 11.73
N GLY A 219 -5.10 11.84 10.48
CA GLY A 219 -4.08 10.95 9.95
C GLY A 219 -3.28 11.68 8.87
N ILE A 220 -2.03 12.01 9.15
CA ILE A 220 -1.19 12.82 8.28
C ILE A 220 -0.12 11.93 7.66
N GLY A 221 -0.26 11.63 6.36
CA GLY A 221 0.78 10.98 5.58
C GLY A 221 1.88 11.96 5.19
N THR A 222 3.13 11.62 5.39
CA THR A 222 4.24 12.56 5.15
C THR A 222 5.06 12.23 3.91
N GLY A 223 4.86 11.03 3.32
CA GLY A 223 5.67 10.47 2.26
C GLY A 223 6.91 9.75 2.77
N GLY A 224 7.34 8.70 2.08
CA GLY A 224 8.38 7.77 2.54
C GLY A 224 9.75 8.43 2.76
N ARG A 225 10.07 9.50 2.00
CA ARG A 225 11.37 10.20 2.11
C ARG A 225 11.44 11.24 3.20
N ASP A 226 10.29 11.63 3.82
CA ASP A 226 10.25 12.73 4.80
C ASP A 226 11.21 12.50 5.97
N LEU A 227 11.23 11.30 6.54
CA LEU A 227 12.15 10.93 7.63
C LEU A 227 13.42 10.22 7.17
N LYS A 228 13.41 9.58 5.98
CA LYS A 228 14.55 8.83 5.45
C LYS A 228 15.65 9.74 4.89
N SER A 229 15.29 10.90 4.33
CA SER A 229 16.22 11.85 3.71
C SER A 229 16.61 12.98 4.66
N GLU A 230 17.92 13.16 4.89
CA GLU A 230 18.43 14.30 5.65
C GLU A 230 18.16 15.64 4.95
N ASP A 231 18.12 15.67 3.60
CA ASP A 231 17.83 16.88 2.83
C ASP A 231 16.37 17.34 3.01
N VAL A 232 15.44 16.40 3.14
CA VAL A 232 14.03 16.66 3.49
C VAL A 232 13.91 17.02 4.97
N GLY A 233 14.65 16.33 5.85
CA GLY A 233 14.81 16.69 7.25
C GLY A 233 13.53 16.60 8.09
N GLY A 234 12.54 15.76 7.70
CA GLY A 234 11.31 15.56 8.46
C GLY A 234 10.37 16.78 8.47
N ILE A 235 10.44 17.66 7.47
CA ILE A 235 9.70 18.92 7.46
C ILE A 235 8.21 18.71 7.70
N THR A 236 7.58 17.78 6.98
CA THR A 236 6.13 17.53 7.10
C THR A 236 5.80 16.90 8.45
N THR A 237 6.61 15.95 8.91
CA THR A 237 6.46 15.32 10.23
C THR A 237 6.54 16.34 11.37
N LEU A 238 7.50 17.26 11.32
CA LEU A 238 7.67 18.32 12.33
C LEU A 238 6.46 19.26 12.35
N MET A 239 6.00 19.72 11.18
CA MET A 239 4.82 20.58 11.07
C MET A 239 3.55 19.86 11.54
N ALA A 240 3.39 18.57 11.20
CA ALA A 240 2.28 17.75 11.65
C ALA A 240 2.30 17.55 13.17
N ALA A 241 3.47 17.32 13.77
CA ALA A 241 3.63 17.19 15.22
C ALA A 241 3.21 18.48 15.95
N GLU A 242 3.62 19.64 15.45
CA GLU A 242 3.21 20.95 15.99
C GLU A 242 1.69 21.17 15.83
N ALA A 243 1.12 20.85 14.68
CA ALA A 243 -0.32 20.99 14.44
C ALA A 243 -1.15 20.08 15.35
N LEU A 244 -0.77 18.81 15.50
CA LEU A 244 -1.45 17.87 16.39
C LEU A 244 -1.26 18.22 17.87
N ALA A 245 -0.11 18.77 18.25
CA ALA A 245 0.11 19.28 19.60
C ALA A 245 -0.84 20.44 19.93
N ALA A 246 -1.12 21.30 18.96
CA ALA A 246 -2.04 22.44 19.12
C ALA A 246 -3.53 22.07 18.95
N ASP A 247 -3.85 20.94 18.30
CA ASP A 247 -5.24 20.52 18.05
C ASP A 247 -5.92 20.06 19.36
N PRO A 248 -6.99 20.73 19.83
CA PRO A 248 -7.68 20.35 21.07
C PRO A 248 -8.43 19.02 20.95
N GLN A 249 -8.70 18.52 19.75
CA GLN A 249 -9.36 17.24 19.52
C GLN A 249 -8.38 16.06 19.57
N THR A 250 -7.10 16.31 19.42
CA THR A 250 -6.04 15.31 19.53
C THR A 250 -5.53 15.27 20.98
N THR A 251 -5.68 14.14 21.67
CA THR A 251 -5.16 13.95 23.04
C THR A 251 -3.94 13.04 23.09
N VAL A 252 -3.73 12.18 22.09
CA VAL A 252 -2.56 11.31 21.93
C VAL A 252 -2.04 11.44 20.51
N ILE A 253 -0.73 11.49 20.35
CA ILE A 253 -0.06 11.53 19.04
C ILE A 253 0.64 10.20 18.80
N ALA A 254 0.37 9.54 17.69
CA ALA A 254 1.08 8.35 17.21
C ALA A 254 1.99 8.71 16.03
N VAL A 255 3.23 8.23 16.03
CA VAL A 255 4.20 8.45 14.95
C VAL A 255 4.75 7.14 14.46
N ILE A 256 4.65 6.89 13.15
CA ILE A 256 5.08 5.67 12.51
C ILE A 256 6.01 6.01 11.35
N SER A 257 7.13 5.31 11.25
CA SER A 257 8.05 5.46 10.11
C SER A 257 8.75 4.15 9.78
N LYS A 258 9.08 3.95 8.50
CA LYS A 258 10.19 3.11 8.08
C LYS A 258 11.49 3.66 8.71
N PRO A 259 12.62 2.94 8.63
CA PRO A 259 13.88 3.38 9.25
C PRO A 259 14.23 4.83 8.86
N PRO A 260 14.24 5.79 9.82
CA PRO A 260 14.57 7.17 9.55
C PRO A 260 16.09 7.40 9.50
N ALA A 261 16.52 8.52 8.91
CA ALA A 261 17.89 9.02 9.12
C ALA A 261 18.08 9.39 10.60
N PRO A 262 19.19 8.99 11.25
CA PRO A 262 19.36 9.19 12.69
C PRO A 262 19.23 10.65 13.16
N SER A 263 19.83 11.60 12.42
CA SER A 263 19.77 13.03 12.73
C SER A 263 18.35 13.59 12.64
N VAL A 264 17.54 13.07 11.73
CA VAL A 264 16.13 13.44 11.54
C VAL A 264 15.28 12.85 12.68
N ALA A 265 15.51 11.59 13.04
CA ALA A 265 14.85 10.93 14.16
C ALA A 265 15.05 11.71 15.47
N ASP A 266 16.29 12.12 15.77
CA ASP A 266 16.62 12.91 16.98
C ASP A 266 15.84 14.23 17.00
N THR A 267 15.77 14.93 15.85
CA THR A 267 15.05 16.20 15.74
C THR A 267 13.54 16.02 15.95
N VAL A 268 12.96 14.96 15.37
CA VAL A 268 11.53 14.63 15.50
C VAL A 268 11.21 14.28 16.97
N ILE A 269 11.99 13.41 17.60
CA ILE A 269 11.80 13.04 19.02
C ILE A 269 11.93 14.26 19.94
N ALA A 270 12.91 15.14 19.69
CA ALA A 270 13.07 16.37 20.47
C ALA A 270 11.85 17.31 20.32
N THR A 271 11.22 17.35 19.17
CA THR A 271 9.98 18.12 18.92
C THR A 271 8.79 17.48 19.61
N LEU A 272 8.61 16.18 19.50
CA LEU A 272 7.52 15.42 20.12
C LEU A 272 7.57 15.48 21.66
N LYS A 273 8.74 15.54 22.26
CA LYS A 273 8.90 15.76 23.72
C LYS A 273 8.28 17.07 24.20
N LYS A 274 8.14 18.06 23.32
CA LYS A 274 7.55 19.38 23.62
C LYS A 274 6.05 19.44 23.36
N ALA A 275 5.44 18.39 22.82
CA ALA A 275 4.03 18.38 22.41
C ALA A 275 3.03 18.56 23.55
N GLY A 276 3.44 18.35 24.82
CA GLY A 276 2.56 18.46 25.98
C GLY A 276 1.45 17.40 26.06
N LYS A 277 1.50 16.39 25.19
CA LYS A 277 0.56 15.27 25.08
C LYS A 277 1.33 13.95 25.11
N PRO A 278 0.72 12.84 25.53
CA PRO A 278 1.30 11.51 25.35
C PRO A 278 1.58 11.25 23.87
N VAL A 279 2.73 10.67 23.58
CA VAL A 279 3.17 10.31 22.23
C VAL A 279 3.52 8.84 22.21
N VAL A 280 3.07 8.12 21.17
CA VAL A 280 3.47 6.75 20.89
C VAL A 280 4.30 6.74 19.62
N VAL A 281 5.51 6.17 19.67
CA VAL A 281 6.44 6.17 18.53
C VAL A 281 6.81 4.74 18.16
N HIS A 282 6.73 4.42 16.89
CA HIS A 282 7.30 3.20 16.30
C HIS A 282 8.12 3.57 15.07
N LEU A 283 9.41 3.35 15.15
CA LEU A 283 10.35 3.49 14.04
C LEU A 283 10.83 2.07 13.69
N ILE A 284 10.35 1.53 12.58
CA ILE A 284 10.65 0.14 12.18
C ILE A 284 12.17 -0.04 12.12
N GLY A 285 12.66 -1.16 12.66
CA GLY A 285 14.08 -1.47 12.71
C GLY A 285 14.88 -0.77 13.81
N ILE A 286 14.26 0.12 14.61
CA ILE A 286 14.90 0.76 15.76
C ILE A 286 14.38 0.16 17.04
N THR A 287 15.28 -0.44 17.83
CA THR A 287 14.97 -0.89 19.20
C THR A 287 15.35 0.21 20.18
N PRO A 288 14.39 0.83 20.87
CA PRO A 288 14.68 1.90 21.83
C PRO A 288 15.34 1.34 23.09
N GLU A 289 16.28 2.09 23.67
CA GLU A 289 16.91 1.72 24.95
C GLU A 289 15.90 1.69 26.12
N LYS A 290 14.86 2.51 26.03
CA LYS A 290 13.80 2.62 27.04
C LYS A 290 12.45 2.58 26.39
N ARG A 291 11.50 1.91 27.02
CA ARG A 291 10.10 1.86 26.57
C ARG A 291 9.36 3.19 26.81
N VAL A 292 9.78 3.98 27.76
CA VAL A 292 9.19 5.28 28.08
C VAL A 292 10.29 6.31 28.35
N ASP A 293 10.16 7.48 27.72
CA ASP A 293 11.04 8.62 27.93
C ASP A 293 10.21 9.92 27.99
N GLY A 294 9.89 10.35 29.19
CA GLY A 294 8.99 11.49 29.44
C GLY A 294 7.57 11.20 28.92
N ASN A 295 7.10 11.99 27.97
CA ASN A 295 5.80 11.79 27.32
C ASN A 295 5.87 10.82 26.11
N ILE A 296 7.07 10.36 25.73
CA ILE A 296 7.27 9.42 24.61
C ILE A 296 7.13 7.99 25.13
N ASN A 297 6.28 7.21 24.46
CA ASN A 297 6.10 5.78 24.66
C ASN A 297 6.54 5.07 23.38
N TYR A 298 7.49 4.16 23.45
CA TYR A 298 8.00 3.44 22.28
C TYR A 298 7.27 2.11 22.13
N ALA A 299 6.61 1.95 20.99
CA ALA A 299 5.96 0.71 20.60
C ALA A 299 6.92 -0.20 19.82
N ALA A 300 6.76 -1.51 19.92
CA ALA A 300 7.60 -2.49 19.26
C ALA A 300 7.10 -2.86 17.85
N ASN A 301 5.83 -2.60 17.53
CA ASN A 301 5.18 -2.94 16.28
C ASN A 301 3.95 -2.03 16.05
N LEU A 302 3.34 -2.13 14.86
CA LEU A 302 2.19 -1.31 14.45
C LEU A 302 0.96 -1.56 15.32
N GLU A 303 0.69 -2.81 15.70
CA GLU A 303 -0.44 -3.15 16.56
C GLU A 303 -0.27 -2.54 17.96
N GLU A 304 0.93 -2.58 18.48
CA GLU A 304 1.25 -1.97 19.78
C GLU A 304 1.06 -0.46 19.74
N VAL A 305 1.43 0.21 18.63
CA VAL A 305 1.14 1.65 18.45
C VAL A 305 -0.34 1.93 18.62
N ALA A 306 -1.18 1.19 17.91
CA ALA A 306 -2.61 1.41 17.93
C ALA A 306 -3.24 1.16 19.31
N ARG A 307 -2.90 0.05 19.93
CA ARG A 307 -3.45 -0.35 21.24
C ARG A 307 -2.96 0.56 22.36
N MET A 308 -1.68 0.92 22.34
CA MET A 308 -1.10 1.85 23.32
C MET A 308 -1.71 3.25 23.17
N ALA A 309 -1.86 3.74 21.93
CA ALA A 309 -2.49 5.04 21.69
C ALA A 309 -3.96 5.06 22.12
N ALA A 310 -4.72 3.99 21.86
CA ALA A 310 -6.11 3.88 22.32
C ALA A 310 -6.21 3.82 23.85
N ALA A 311 -5.36 3.04 24.52
CA ALA A 311 -5.33 2.97 25.98
C ALA A 311 -4.98 4.32 26.64
N LEU A 312 -3.93 4.98 26.14
CA LEU A 312 -3.54 6.31 26.62
C LEU A 312 -4.65 7.36 26.42
N ALA A 313 -5.36 7.28 25.28
CA ALA A 313 -6.49 8.15 25.00
C ALA A 313 -7.68 7.93 25.95
N ALA A 314 -7.87 6.69 26.42
CA ALA A 314 -8.86 6.34 27.45
C ALA A 314 -8.38 6.63 28.89
N GLY A 315 -7.12 7.02 29.09
CA GLY A 315 -6.51 7.19 30.41
C GLY A 315 -6.16 5.86 31.10
N GLU A 316 -5.99 4.80 30.31
CA GLU A 316 -5.71 3.45 30.77
C GLU A 316 -4.24 3.08 30.59
N SER A 317 -3.79 2.07 31.35
CA SER A 317 -2.47 1.47 31.17
C SER A 317 -2.49 0.44 30.05
N TYR A 318 -1.48 0.46 29.19
CA TYR A 318 -1.28 -0.55 28.15
C TYR A 318 -0.46 -1.73 28.69
N HIS A 319 -0.88 -2.94 28.34
CA HIS A 319 -0.16 -4.18 28.64
C HIS A 319 0.18 -4.90 27.33
N PRO A 320 1.49 -5.12 27.03
CA PRO A 320 1.93 -5.80 25.82
C PRO A 320 1.41 -7.25 25.77
N ARG A 321 0.99 -7.69 24.59
CA ARG A 321 0.68 -9.08 24.27
C ARG A 321 1.01 -9.36 22.81
N ILE A 322 1.38 -10.59 22.50
CA ILE A 322 1.70 -11.01 21.12
C ILE A 322 0.43 -11.40 20.38
N PHE A 323 -0.45 -12.17 21.02
CA PHE A 323 -1.69 -12.65 20.43
C PHE A 323 -2.91 -12.20 21.23
N ASP A 324 -4.04 -12.10 20.56
CA ASP A 324 -5.34 -11.89 21.19
C ASP A 324 -5.90 -13.19 21.80
N ALA A 325 -5.62 -14.29 21.13
CA ALA A 325 -5.99 -15.62 21.60
C ALA A 325 -5.00 -16.15 22.65
N ASP A 326 -5.48 -17.04 23.50
CA ASP A 326 -4.66 -17.74 24.48
C ASP A 326 -3.60 -18.63 23.80
N ASP A 327 -2.47 -18.87 24.47
CA ASP A 327 -1.36 -19.65 23.92
C ASP A 327 -1.79 -21.06 23.48
N ASP A 328 -2.67 -21.74 24.22
CA ASP A 328 -3.19 -23.08 23.86
C ASP A 328 -3.94 -23.06 22.52
N VAL A 329 -4.65 -21.99 22.21
CA VAL A 329 -5.34 -21.80 20.92
C VAL A 329 -4.32 -21.62 19.80
N ILE A 330 -3.31 -20.79 20.01
CA ILE A 330 -2.24 -20.57 19.06
C ILE A 330 -1.45 -21.86 18.80
N ASP A 331 -1.10 -22.59 19.86
CA ASP A 331 -0.39 -23.86 19.75
C ASP A 331 -1.21 -24.90 18.98
N SER A 332 -2.53 -24.95 19.20
CA SER A 332 -3.44 -25.81 18.42
C SER A 332 -3.47 -25.46 16.93
N ILE A 333 -3.42 -24.16 16.60
CA ILE A 333 -3.32 -23.70 15.21
C ILE A 333 -1.97 -24.15 14.62
N VAL A 334 -0.86 -23.93 15.32
CA VAL A 334 0.48 -24.34 14.87
C VAL A 334 0.55 -25.86 14.65
N GLU A 335 -0.02 -26.67 15.56
CA GLU A 335 -0.11 -28.12 15.38
C GLU A 335 -0.84 -28.48 14.08
N ARG A 336 -2.05 -27.97 13.92
CA ARG A 336 -2.90 -28.24 12.75
C ARG A 336 -2.22 -27.84 11.44
N GLU A 337 -1.66 -26.63 11.39
CA GLU A 337 -1.07 -26.10 10.15
C GLU A 337 0.26 -26.78 9.78
N THR A 338 0.90 -27.45 10.71
CA THR A 338 2.15 -28.18 10.44
C THR A 338 1.93 -29.67 10.14
N GLU A 339 0.79 -30.27 10.50
CA GLU A 339 0.57 -31.75 10.48
C GLU A 339 0.82 -32.38 9.10
N GLY A 340 0.34 -31.75 8.02
CA GLY A 340 0.44 -32.28 6.66
C GLY A 340 1.63 -31.77 5.84
N ILE A 341 2.47 -30.89 6.40
CA ILE A 341 3.62 -30.33 5.67
C ILE A 341 4.72 -31.40 5.56
N SER A 342 5.16 -31.66 4.34
CA SER A 342 6.19 -32.67 4.06
C SER A 342 7.60 -32.17 4.42
N SER A 343 8.56 -33.08 4.64
CA SER A 343 9.96 -32.74 4.93
C SER A 343 10.68 -32.02 3.79
N GLN A 344 10.14 -32.03 2.58
CA GLN A 344 10.65 -31.30 1.43
C GLN A 344 10.28 -29.81 1.48
N GLN A 345 9.16 -29.49 2.11
CA GLN A 345 8.65 -28.12 2.25
C GLN A 345 9.36 -27.42 3.41
N LYS A 346 10.12 -26.35 3.11
CA LYS A 346 11.04 -25.69 4.05
C LYS A 346 10.88 -24.19 4.09
N TYR A 347 10.33 -23.56 3.02
CA TYR A 347 10.44 -22.12 2.83
C TYR A 347 9.11 -21.40 3.00
N LEU A 348 9.23 -20.18 3.47
CA LEU A 348 8.18 -19.18 3.53
C LEU A 348 8.13 -18.39 2.22
N ARG A 349 6.92 -18.05 1.78
CA ARG A 349 6.64 -17.03 0.75
C ARG A 349 5.72 -15.96 1.31
N GLY A 350 6.11 -14.71 1.22
CA GLY A 350 5.27 -13.56 1.55
C GLY A 350 4.95 -12.77 0.29
N TYR A 351 3.65 -12.56 -0.01
CA TYR A 351 3.20 -11.79 -1.16
C TYR A 351 2.34 -10.61 -0.67
N PHE A 352 2.98 -9.47 -0.53
CA PHE A 352 2.39 -8.28 0.06
C PHE A 352 2.02 -7.23 -0.99
N THR A 353 1.15 -6.32 -0.59
CA THR A 353 0.77 -5.13 -1.35
C THR A 353 1.00 -3.85 -0.55
N GLY A 354 1.39 -3.98 0.70
CA GLY A 354 1.64 -2.88 1.61
C GLY A 354 3.08 -2.86 2.10
N GLY A 355 3.89 -1.92 1.62
CA GLY A 355 5.32 -1.88 1.95
C GLY A 355 5.63 -1.86 3.43
N THR A 356 4.86 -1.14 4.24
CA THR A 356 5.07 -1.11 5.70
C THR A 356 4.72 -2.44 6.37
N LEU A 357 3.68 -3.14 5.86
CA LEU A 357 3.31 -4.46 6.36
C LEU A 357 4.36 -5.50 5.97
N THR A 358 4.96 -5.34 4.79
CA THR A 358 6.11 -6.11 4.33
C THR A 358 7.29 -5.92 5.27
N ASP A 359 7.70 -4.66 5.50
CA ASP A 359 8.84 -4.32 6.34
C ASP A 359 8.67 -4.87 7.77
N GLU A 360 7.48 -4.67 8.39
CA GLU A 360 7.18 -5.24 9.71
C GLU A 360 7.31 -6.76 9.72
N SER A 361 6.78 -7.43 8.70
CA SER A 361 6.84 -8.89 8.59
C SER A 361 8.26 -9.40 8.38
N VAL A 362 9.05 -8.71 7.54
CA VAL A 362 10.47 -9.02 7.33
C VAL A 362 11.25 -8.90 8.64
N PHE A 363 11.08 -7.79 9.39
CA PHE A 363 11.76 -7.60 10.67
C PHE A 363 11.38 -8.68 11.69
N ILE A 364 10.10 -9.00 11.83
CA ILE A 364 9.62 -10.02 12.77
C ILE A 364 10.21 -11.38 12.41
N LEU A 365 10.09 -11.79 11.15
CA LEU A 365 10.46 -13.13 10.72
C LEU A 365 11.97 -13.30 10.59
N ASP A 366 12.70 -12.25 10.20
CA ASP A 366 14.17 -12.31 10.19
C ASP A 366 14.74 -12.49 11.61
N SER A 367 14.14 -11.85 12.62
CA SER A 367 14.53 -12.04 14.02
C SER A 367 14.28 -13.45 14.55
N GLN A 368 13.35 -14.20 13.95
CA GLN A 368 12.94 -15.54 14.39
C GLN A 368 13.58 -16.66 13.57
N LEU A 369 13.73 -16.46 12.28
CA LEU A 369 14.17 -17.47 11.32
C LEU A 369 15.57 -17.18 10.76
N GLY A 370 15.92 -15.88 10.64
CA GLY A 370 17.08 -15.40 9.90
C GLY A 370 16.94 -15.60 8.39
N GLY A 371 17.74 -14.88 7.62
CA GLY A 371 17.86 -15.11 6.17
C GLY A 371 16.58 -14.87 5.37
N ILE A 372 15.81 -13.84 5.70
CA ILE A 372 14.65 -13.43 4.92
C ILE A 372 15.10 -12.62 3.72
N HIS A 373 14.91 -13.18 2.53
CA HIS A 373 15.15 -12.47 1.27
C HIS A 373 14.01 -11.51 0.95
N SER A 374 14.35 -10.30 0.56
CA SER A 374 13.42 -9.24 0.20
C SER A 374 14.07 -8.23 -0.75
N LEU A 375 13.30 -7.26 -1.26
CA LEU A 375 13.84 -6.10 -1.98
C LEU A 375 14.54 -5.11 -1.03
N ASP A 376 14.08 -5.03 0.22
CA ASP A 376 14.70 -4.23 1.30
C ASP A 376 14.84 -5.13 2.55
N PRO A 377 15.81 -6.08 2.58
CA PRO A 377 15.97 -7.02 3.68
C PRO A 377 16.67 -6.37 4.88
N VAL A 378 16.56 -7.03 6.06
CA VAL A 378 17.30 -6.61 7.27
C VAL A 378 18.80 -6.74 7.07
N ASP A 379 19.26 -7.89 6.55
CA ASP A 379 20.65 -8.10 6.16
C ASP A 379 20.80 -7.88 4.64
N PRO A 380 21.63 -6.90 4.21
CA PRO A 380 21.85 -6.65 2.78
C PRO A 380 22.31 -7.88 1.98
N ALA A 381 22.90 -8.90 2.62
CA ALA A 381 23.28 -10.14 1.98
C ALA A 381 22.09 -10.96 1.45
N ASN A 382 20.89 -10.71 1.99
CA ASN A 382 19.64 -11.36 1.60
C ASN A 382 18.83 -10.54 0.58
N GLN A 383 19.40 -9.51 -0.03
CA GLN A 383 18.74 -8.74 -1.06
C GLN A 383 18.49 -9.59 -2.30
N LEU A 384 17.24 -9.61 -2.79
CA LEU A 384 16.90 -10.33 -4.02
C LEU A 384 17.64 -9.70 -5.22
N THR A 385 18.37 -10.53 -5.95
CA THR A 385 19.07 -10.11 -7.17
C THR A 385 18.14 -10.05 -8.38
N ASP A 386 17.14 -10.90 -8.41
CA ASP A 386 16.06 -10.93 -9.39
C ASP A 386 14.70 -10.80 -8.66
N PRO A 387 14.04 -9.65 -8.73
CA PRO A 387 12.75 -9.43 -8.07
C PRO A 387 11.67 -10.46 -8.45
N GLN A 388 11.81 -11.07 -9.63
CA GLN A 388 10.84 -12.06 -10.14
C GLN A 388 11.07 -13.48 -9.62
N LYS A 389 12.13 -13.72 -8.83
CA LYS A 389 12.46 -15.06 -8.30
C LYS A 389 12.57 -15.05 -6.80
N SER A 390 12.04 -16.10 -6.20
CA SER A 390 12.16 -16.33 -4.76
C SER A 390 13.39 -17.18 -4.44
N GLU A 391 14.06 -16.84 -3.34
CA GLU A 391 15.25 -17.53 -2.81
C GLU A 391 15.02 -17.83 -1.32
N GLY A 392 15.23 -19.07 -0.87
CA GLY A 392 15.08 -19.40 0.56
C GLY A 392 13.71 -18.96 1.13
N HIS A 393 13.70 -18.29 2.28
CA HIS A 393 12.54 -17.58 2.80
C HIS A 393 12.45 -16.23 2.09
N THR A 394 11.36 -15.98 1.38
CA THR A 394 11.19 -14.74 0.59
C THR A 394 9.91 -14.01 0.96
N ILE A 395 10.01 -12.70 1.19
CA ILE A 395 8.88 -11.79 1.39
C ILE A 395 9.07 -10.60 0.45
N VAL A 396 8.06 -10.32 -0.41
CA VAL A 396 8.12 -9.24 -1.40
C VAL A 396 6.92 -8.31 -1.26
N ASP A 397 7.20 -7.01 -1.37
CA ASP A 397 6.20 -5.99 -1.65
C ASP A 397 5.98 -5.90 -3.16
N LEU A 398 4.84 -6.36 -3.63
CA LEU A 398 4.47 -6.31 -5.04
C LEU A 398 3.93 -4.92 -5.46
N GLY A 399 3.84 -3.98 -4.51
CA GLY A 399 3.56 -2.58 -4.74
C GLY A 399 4.78 -1.73 -5.11
N GLU A 400 6.00 -2.28 -5.00
CA GLU A 400 7.22 -1.57 -5.37
C GLU A 400 7.29 -1.25 -6.88
N ASP A 401 7.99 -0.16 -7.22
CA ASP A 401 8.09 0.37 -8.59
C ASP A 401 8.50 -0.69 -9.60
N VAL A 402 9.41 -1.60 -9.23
CA VAL A 402 9.90 -2.68 -10.11
C VAL A 402 8.79 -3.61 -10.60
N PHE A 403 7.66 -3.69 -9.91
CA PHE A 403 6.51 -4.51 -10.30
C PHE A 403 5.37 -3.69 -10.92
N THR A 404 5.30 -2.38 -10.62
CA THR A 404 4.16 -1.53 -10.97
C THR A 404 4.38 -0.66 -12.20
N VAL A 405 5.56 -0.72 -12.83
CA VAL A 405 5.80 -0.03 -14.11
C VAL A 405 4.81 -0.54 -15.17
N GLY A 406 3.94 0.35 -15.67
CA GLY A 406 2.94 0.03 -16.67
C GLY A 406 1.76 -0.83 -16.18
N ARG A 407 1.65 -1.06 -14.86
CA ARG A 407 0.56 -1.82 -14.23
C ARG A 407 -0.01 -1.05 -13.04
N PRO A 408 -1.31 -1.22 -12.71
CA PRO A 408 -1.88 -0.67 -11.49
C PRO A 408 -1.18 -1.25 -10.26
N HIS A 409 -1.19 -0.48 -9.17
CA HIS A 409 -0.78 -0.97 -7.86
C HIS A 409 -1.60 -2.22 -7.47
N PRO A 410 -1.00 -3.28 -6.86
CA PRO A 410 -1.68 -4.54 -6.54
C PRO A 410 -2.83 -4.41 -5.53
N MET A 411 -2.93 -3.32 -4.79
CA MET A 411 -4.14 -2.99 -4.02
C MET A 411 -5.34 -2.64 -4.91
N ILE A 412 -5.11 -2.11 -6.12
CA ILE A 412 -6.15 -1.75 -7.09
C ILE A 412 -6.46 -2.95 -7.99
N ASP A 413 -5.43 -3.56 -8.56
CA ASP A 413 -5.53 -4.78 -9.40
C ASP A 413 -4.65 -5.89 -8.84
N PRO A 414 -5.23 -6.92 -8.21
CA PRO A 414 -4.49 -8.02 -7.60
C PRO A 414 -3.76 -8.95 -8.57
N SER A 415 -3.84 -8.73 -9.88
CA SER A 415 -3.31 -9.65 -10.91
C SER A 415 -1.83 -9.95 -10.72
N ILE A 416 -0.99 -8.95 -10.46
CA ILE A 416 0.46 -9.14 -10.22
C ILE A 416 0.68 -10.15 -9.09
N ARG A 417 -0.05 -10.03 -7.99
CA ARG A 417 0.07 -10.94 -6.85
C ARG A 417 -0.43 -12.34 -7.16
N THR A 418 -1.58 -12.47 -7.80
CA THR A 418 -2.14 -13.78 -8.15
C THR A 418 -1.30 -14.49 -9.19
N GLU A 419 -0.79 -13.80 -10.21
CA GLU A 419 0.17 -14.33 -11.18
C GLU A 419 1.44 -14.88 -10.50
N ARG A 420 2.01 -14.11 -9.57
CA ARG A 420 3.20 -14.54 -8.81
C ARG A 420 2.91 -15.78 -7.96
N MET A 421 1.79 -15.82 -7.27
CA MET A 421 1.36 -16.98 -6.47
C MET A 421 1.17 -18.23 -7.35
N GLU A 422 0.56 -18.09 -8.53
CA GLU A 422 0.35 -19.19 -9.47
C GLU A 422 1.66 -19.70 -10.07
N GLN A 423 2.59 -18.81 -10.42
CA GLN A 423 3.93 -19.20 -10.90
C GLN A 423 4.68 -20.04 -9.86
N GLU A 424 4.60 -19.65 -8.58
CA GLU A 424 5.28 -20.35 -7.48
C GLU A 424 4.48 -21.54 -6.90
N ALA A 425 3.26 -21.79 -7.36
CA ALA A 425 2.46 -22.94 -6.94
C ALA A 425 3.15 -24.29 -7.20
N HIS A 426 4.06 -24.32 -8.18
CA HIS A 426 4.80 -25.52 -8.55
C HIS A 426 6.09 -25.75 -7.75
N ASP A 427 6.52 -24.79 -6.94
CA ASP A 427 7.69 -24.95 -6.07
C ASP A 427 7.40 -25.97 -4.95
N PRO A 428 8.10 -27.12 -4.93
CA PRO A 428 7.84 -28.18 -3.94
C PRO A 428 8.36 -27.84 -2.54
N GLU A 429 9.17 -26.81 -2.40
CA GLU A 429 9.81 -26.44 -1.14
C GLU A 429 9.01 -25.43 -0.31
N VAL A 430 7.93 -24.85 -0.87
CA VAL A 430 7.09 -23.88 -0.16
C VAL A 430 6.23 -24.58 0.90
N ALA A 431 6.41 -24.19 2.16
CA ALA A 431 5.68 -24.70 3.31
C ALA A 431 4.56 -23.78 3.77
N VAL A 432 4.84 -22.46 3.79
CA VAL A 432 3.92 -21.45 4.33
C VAL A 432 3.83 -20.27 3.36
N VAL A 433 2.63 -19.74 3.19
CA VAL A 433 2.37 -18.48 2.51
C VAL A 433 1.83 -17.46 3.50
N LEU A 434 2.41 -16.26 3.52
CA LEU A 434 1.96 -15.12 4.31
C LEU A 434 1.45 -14.02 3.39
N LEU A 435 0.26 -13.48 3.69
CA LEU A 435 -0.42 -12.50 2.87
C LEU A 435 -0.90 -11.31 3.69
N ASP A 436 -0.89 -10.12 3.10
CA ASP A 436 -1.74 -9.03 3.54
C ASP A 436 -3.05 -8.99 2.72
N CYS A 437 -4.10 -8.43 3.30
CA CYS A 437 -5.33 -8.09 2.59
C CYS A 437 -5.75 -6.69 3.04
N VAL A 438 -5.45 -5.69 2.23
CA VAL A 438 -5.74 -4.28 2.56
C VAL A 438 -7.03 -3.86 1.88
N ILE A 439 -8.02 -3.45 2.69
CA ILE A 439 -9.30 -2.94 2.22
C ILE A 439 -9.44 -1.44 2.51
N GLY A 440 -10.50 -0.82 2.03
CA GLY A 440 -10.77 0.61 2.15
C GLY A 440 -10.93 1.29 0.80
N TYR A 441 -10.98 2.62 0.83
CA TYR A 441 -11.04 3.42 -0.39
C TYR A 441 -9.78 3.22 -1.25
N GLY A 442 -9.96 3.22 -2.56
CA GLY A 442 -8.87 3.01 -3.53
C GLY A 442 -8.50 1.54 -3.75
N SER A 443 -8.77 0.65 -2.78
CA SER A 443 -8.50 -0.78 -2.93
C SER A 443 -9.51 -1.48 -3.83
N HIS A 444 -9.15 -2.66 -4.33
CA HIS A 444 -10.04 -3.54 -5.10
C HIS A 444 -11.37 -3.78 -4.36
N THR A 445 -12.46 -3.93 -5.10
CA THR A 445 -13.80 -4.10 -4.51
C THR A 445 -13.98 -5.38 -3.72
N ASP A 446 -13.22 -6.43 -4.02
CA ASP A 446 -13.18 -7.72 -3.33
C ASP A 446 -11.77 -8.32 -3.36
N PRO A 447 -10.80 -7.80 -2.58
CA PRO A 447 -9.42 -8.26 -2.64
C PRO A 447 -9.25 -9.69 -2.13
N ALA A 448 -10.02 -10.11 -1.12
CA ALA A 448 -9.99 -11.49 -0.64
C ALA A 448 -10.50 -12.47 -1.71
N GLY A 449 -11.64 -12.17 -2.34
CA GLY A 449 -12.21 -12.99 -3.41
C GLY A 449 -11.27 -13.12 -4.61
N ALA A 450 -10.56 -12.05 -4.97
CA ALA A 450 -9.58 -12.07 -6.05
C ALA A 450 -8.38 -13.00 -5.77
N MET A 451 -7.96 -13.15 -4.50
CA MET A 451 -6.85 -14.04 -4.11
C MET A 451 -7.24 -15.52 -4.02
N VAL A 452 -8.51 -15.83 -3.73
CA VAL A 452 -8.97 -17.19 -3.47
C VAL A 452 -8.61 -18.20 -4.57
N PRO A 453 -8.74 -17.90 -5.88
CA PRO A 453 -8.35 -18.84 -6.94
C PRO A 453 -6.88 -19.24 -6.86
N ALA A 454 -5.96 -18.27 -6.72
CA ALA A 454 -4.53 -18.52 -6.61
C ALA A 454 -4.18 -19.31 -5.33
N ILE A 455 -4.79 -18.98 -4.18
CA ILE A 455 -4.63 -19.73 -2.93
C ILE A 455 -5.04 -21.19 -3.13
N LYS A 456 -6.19 -21.45 -3.75
CA LYS A 456 -6.66 -22.81 -4.01
C LYS A 456 -5.72 -23.57 -4.96
N THR A 457 -5.20 -22.90 -6.00
CA THR A 457 -4.22 -23.46 -6.92
C THR A 457 -2.95 -23.90 -6.20
N MET A 458 -2.39 -23.05 -5.34
CA MET A 458 -1.21 -23.37 -4.55
C MET A 458 -1.46 -24.56 -3.58
N LYS A 459 -2.59 -24.54 -2.84
CA LYS A 459 -2.95 -25.62 -1.92
C LYS A 459 -3.14 -26.95 -2.67
N ALA A 460 -3.90 -26.96 -3.77
CA ALA A 460 -4.10 -28.16 -4.58
C ALA A 460 -2.79 -28.71 -5.18
N ALA A 461 -1.86 -27.83 -5.57
CA ALA A 461 -0.55 -28.24 -6.05
C ALA A 461 0.29 -28.90 -4.95
N ALA A 462 0.24 -28.41 -3.72
CA ALA A 462 0.89 -29.02 -2.55
C ALA A 462 0.28 -30.38 -2.22
N GLU A 463 -1.06 -30.49 -2.15
CA GLU A 463 -1.78 -31.73 -1.90
C GLU A 463 -1.49 -32.82 -2.95
N LYS A 464 -1.44 -32.42 -4.23
CA LYS A 464 -1.10 -33.34 -5.35
C LYS A 464 0.31 -33.95 -5.19
N ARG A 465 1.21 -33.24 -4.52
CA ARG A 465 2.57 -33.73 -4.19
C ARG A 465 2.62 -34.51 -2.86
N GLY A 466 1.48 -34.72 -2.18
CA GLY A 466 1.38 -35.41 -0.90
C GLY A 466 1.81 -34.54 0.30
N GLY A 467 1.84 -33.22 0.14
CA GLY A 467 2.11 -32.25 1.18
C GLY A 467 0.89 -31.42 1.57
N TYR A 468 1.10 -30.42 2.41
CA TYR A 468 0.11 -29.42 2.82
C TYR A 468 0.71 -28.01 2.67
N LEU A 469 -0.11 -27.01 2.40
CA LEU A 469 0.32 -25.63 2.36
C LEU A 469 -0.44 -24.83 3.42
N ALA A 470 0.28 -24.36 4.44
CA ALA A 470 -0.27 -23.40 5.38
C ALA A 470 -0.36 -22.01 4.74
N VAL A 471 -1.49 -21.33 4.89
CA VAL A 471 -1.67 -19.95 4.41
C VAL A 471 -2.16 -19.11 5.56
N VAL A 472 -1.41 -18.05 5.88
CA VAL A 472 -1.71 -17.11 6.96
C VAL A 472 -1.92 -15.72 6.37
N ALA A 473 -2.88 -14.96 6.88
CA ALA A 473 -3.13 -13.60 6.40
C ALA A 473 -3.52 -12.65 7.53
N GLY A 474 -3.13 -11.38 7.38
CA GLY A 474 -3.72 -10.25 8.09
C GLY A 474 -4.70 -9.49 7.20
N VAL A 475 -5.79 -8.96 7.76
CA VAL A 475 -6.72 -8.09 7.03
C VAL A 475 -6.71 -6.70 7.67
N THR A 476 -6.18 -5.71 6.94
CA THR A 476 -6.16 -4.31 7.32
C THR A 476 -7.45 -3.65 6.88
N GLY A 477 -8.31 -3.26 7.84
CA GLY A 477 -9.60 -2.64 7.54
C GLY A 477 -10.55 -2.60 8.72
N THR A 478 -11.77 -2.10 8.43
CA THR A 478 -12.86 -1.97 9.39
C THR A 478 -14.18 -2.51 8.83
N GLU A 479 -15.17 -2.69 9.71
CA GLU A 479 -16.53 -3.06 9.28
C GLU A 479 -17.21 -1.97 8.46
N GLY A 480 -16.78 -0.72 8.58
CA GLY A 480 -17.30 0.42 7.85
C GLY A 480 -16.75 0.55 6.42
N ASP A 481 -15.68 -0.16 6.08
CA ASP A 481 -15.15 -0.16 4.72
C ASP A 481 -16.11 -0.83 3.73
N VAL A 482 -16.12 -0.37 2.48
CA VAL A 482 -17.05 -0.85 1.44
C VAL A 482 -16.97 -2.37 1.26
N GLN A 483 -15.77 -2.94 1.38
CA GLN A 483 -15.53 -4.37 1.26
C GLN A 483 -15.97 -5.16 2.49
N ASN A 484 -16.13 -4.51 3.63
CA ASN A 484 -16.48 -5.05 4.94
C ASN A 484 -15.47 -6.07 5.50
N LEU A 485 -14.85 -5.75 6.63
CA LEU A 485 -13.80 -6.56 7.26
C LEU A 485 -14.22 -8.01 7.49
N SER A 486 -15.38 -8.23 8.12
CA SER A 486 -15.88 -9.58 8.44
C SER A 486 -16.15 -10.41 7.18
N ALA A 487 -16.66 -9.78 6.11
CA ALA A 487 -16.88 -10.46 4.84
C ALA A 487 -15.57 -10.93 4.19
N GLN A 488 -14.56 -10.05 4.15
CA GLN A 488 -13.25 -10.38 3.58
C GLN A 488 -12.52 -11.48 4.39
N ARG A 489 -12.56 -11.40 5.72
CA ARG A 489 -12.01 -12.44 6.60
C ARG A 489 -12.68 -13.80 6.34
N LYS A 490 -14.01 -13.83 6.30
CA LYS A 490 -14.77 -15.05 6.03
C LYS A 490 -14.45 -15.65 4.66
N THR A 491 -14.24 -14.82 3.65
CA THR A 491 -13.84 -15.26 2.30
C THR A 491 -12.51 -15.99 2.34
N LEU A 492 -11.49 -15.44 3.00
CA LEU A 492 -10.18 -16.07 3.17
C LEU A 492 -10.27 -17.36 4.02
N GLU A 493 -10.97 -17.32 5.16
CA GLU A 493 -11.17 -18.46 6.04
C GLU A 493 -11.86 -19.63 5.30
N SER A 494 -12.83 -19.32 4.43
CA SER A 494 -13.52 -20.32 3.60
C SER A 494 -12.60 -20.97 2.54
N ALA A 495 -11.49 -20.33 2.21
CA ALA A 495 -10.42 -20.89 1.37
C ALA A 495 -9.34 -21.63 2.18
N GLY A 496 -9.54 -21.83 3.48
CA GLY A 496 -8.61 -22.50 4.38
C GLY A 496 -7.38 -21.64 4.73
N VAL A 497 -7.55 -20.31 4.80
CA VAL A 497 -6.54 -19.38 5.29
C VAL A 497 -6.73 -19.15 6.79
N VAL A 498 -5.64 -19.15 7.54
CA VAL A 498 -5.65 -18.71 8.95
C VAL A 498 -5.60 -17.18 8.97
N VAL A 499 -6.71 -16.53 9.31
CA VAL A 499 -6.80 -15.08 9.34
C VAL A 499 -6.55 -14.57 10.75
N MET A 500 -5.48 -13.80 10.91
CA MET A 500 -5.09 -13.19 12.19
C MET A 500 -5.65 -11.76 12.33
N PRO A 501 -5.77 -11.26 13.57
CA PRO A 501 -6.31 -9.92 13.83
C PRO A 501 -5.50 -8.76 13.24
N SER A 502 -4.19 -8.90 13.07
CA SER A 502 -3.28 -7.88 12.59
C SER A 502 -2.15 -8.49 11.76
N ASN A 503 -1.43 -7.66 11.02
CA ASN A 503 -0.21 -8.05 10.33
C ASN A 503 0.85 -8.61 11.30
N HIS A 504 1.02 -7.93 12.44
CA HIS A 504 1.93 -8.39 13.49
C HIS A 504 1.62 -9.82 13.94
N GLN A 505 0.36 -10.12 14.29
CA GLN A 505 -0.04 -11.45 14.73
C GLN A 505 0.08 -12.50 13.61
N ALA A 506 -0.17 -12.12 12.36
CA ALA A 506 0.01 -13.01 11.21
C ALA A 506 1.48 -13.39 11.01
N ALA A 507 2.40 -12.42 11.09
CA ALA A 507 3.84 -12.67 11.01
C ALA A 507 4.34 -13.52 12.20
N GLN A 508 3.89 -13.23 13.41
CA GLN A 508 4.25 -14.00 14.62
C GLN A 508 3.79 -15.46 14.54
N LEU A 509 2.54 -15.71 14.09
CA LEU A 509 2.04 -17.07 13.89
C LEU A 509 2.83 -17.81 12.82
N THR A 510 3.13 -17.12 11.70
CA THR A 510 3.96 -17.69 10.62
C THR A 510 5.33 -18.11 11.13
N GLY A 511 5.98 -17.28 11.95
CA GLY A 511 7.26 -17.61 12.59
C GLY A 511 7.17 -18.84 13.50
N ARG A 512 6.10 -18.96 14.33
CA ARG A 512 5.89 -20.17 15.17
C ARG A 512 5.68 -21.43 14.33
N ILE A 513 4.95 -21.35 13.21
CA ILE A 513 4.75 -22.49 12.29
C ILE A 513 6.10 -22.89 11.68
N MET A 514 6.88 -21.94 11.16
CA MET A 514 8.17 -22.21 10.54
C MET A 514 9.20 -22.74 11.53
N ALA A 515 9.26 -22.20 12.76
CA ALA A 515 10.15 -22.69 13.81
C ALA A 515 9.83 -24.16 14.20
N LYS A 516 8.54 -24.52 14.24
CA LYS A 516 8.13 -25.90 14.50
C LYS A 516 8.54 -26.84 13.38
N LEU A 517 8.47 -26.41 12.11
CA LEU A 517 8.93 -27.20 10.97
C LEU A 517 10.45 -27.40 10.99
N ALA A 518 11.21 -26.36 11.36
CA ALA A 518 12.67 -26.45 11.46
C ALA A 518 13.15 -27.37 12.60
N ALA A 519 12.31 -27.63 13.60
CA ALA A 519 12.62 -28.52 14.72
C ALA A 519 12.32 -30.00 14.45
N ARG A 520 11.72 -30.36 13.29
CA ARG A 520 11.44 -31.72 12.82
C ARG A 520 12.66 -32.32 12.11
#